data_98d55614232ba61af087a11e0197f9dd
#
_entry.id   98d55614232ba61af087a11e0197f9dd
#
_cell.length_a   1.000
_cell.length_b   1.000
_cell.length_c   1.000
_cell.angle_alpha   90.00
_cell.angle_beta   90.00
_cell.angle_gamma   90.00
#
_symmetry.space_group_name_H-M   'P 1'
#
loop_
_entity.id
_entity.type
_entity.pdbx_description
1 polymer ?
#
loop_
_entity_poly.entity_id
_entity_poly.type
_entity_poly.pdbx_seq_one_letter_code
_entity_poly.pdbx_strand_id
1 'polypeptide(L)'
;TAAIIAAALDAIEPERLGGFRTVSAKPEADGSRPVYLHPAAAQDLFCNAHNRVGIRRPALGIASFPDAFETAGLAALADAEDCDLILMDEIGRMERHADAYSARIRTLLDGVVPILGVVQKKADTPLAAVVRSHTNVCLLEVSAENRNNLLPEILTALHTSAAS
;
A
#
# COMPACT_ATOMS: atom_id res chain seq x y z
N THR A 1 1.28 -11.80 -4.37
CA THR A 1 1.89 -10.48 -4.06
C THR A 1 2.40 -10.42 -2.64
N ALA A 2 1.61 -10.80 -1.63
CA ALA A 2 2.02 -10.73 -0.22
C ALA A 2 3.36 -11.45 0.07
N ALA A 3 3.58 -12.63 -0.50
CA ALA A 3 4.84 -13.38 -0.33
C ALA A 3 6.06 -12.64 -0.90
N ILE A 4 5.89 -11.93 -2.03
CA ILE A 4 6.97 -11.13 -2.63
C ILE A 4 7.31 -9.93 -1.74
N ILE A 5 6.31 -9.25 -1.21
CA ILE A 5 6.51 -8.14 -0.28
C ILE A 5 7.24 -8.61 0.97
N ALA A 6 6.82 -9.72 1.57
CA ALA A 6 7.49 -10.30 2.73
C ALA A 6 8.96 -10.64 2.42
N ALA A 7 9.24 -11.30 1.30
CA ALA A 7 10.60 -11.63 0.89
C ALA A 7 11.47 -10.39 0.65
N ALA A 8 10.90 -9.32 0.08
CA ALA A 8 11.62 -8.08 -0.12
C ALA A 8 11.95 -7.39 1.22
N LEU A 9 11.00 -7.34 2.15
CA LEU A 9 11.23 -6.79 3.49
C LEU A 9 12.27 -7.58 4.27
N ASP A 10 12.23 -8.92 4.20
CA ASP A 10 13.22 -9.79 4.83
C ASP A 10 14.63 -9.58 4.24
N ALA A 11 14.73 -9.31 2.94
CA ALA A 11 16.01 -9.05 2.29
C ALA A 11 16.57 -7.65 2.56
N ILE A 12 15.70 -6.66 2.74
CA ILE A 12 16.09 -5.26 2.97
C ILE A 12 16.39 -5.01 4.45
N GLU A 13 15.62 -5.63 5.34
CA GLU A 13 15.72 -5.48 6.81
C GLU A 13 15.76 -3.99 7.24
N PRO A 14 14.74 -3.17 6.88
CA PRO A 14 14.76 -1.76 7.21
C PRO A 14 14.71 -1.56 8.73
N GLU A 15 15.57 -0.68 9.27
CA GLU A 15 15.53 -0.34 10.69
C GLU A 15 14.24 0.41 11.05
N ARG A 16 13.81 1.29 10.15
CA ARG A 16 12.57 2.07 10.28
C ARG A 16 11.70 1.89 9.04
N LEU A 17 10.63 1.13 9.20
CA LEU A 17 9.63 0.89 8.17
C LEU A 17 8.45 1.85 8.37
N GLY A 18 8.19 2.71 7.39
CA GLY A 18 7.02 3.56 7.33
C GLY A 18 5.95 3.01 6.41
N GLY A 19 4.84 3.75 6.30
CA GLY A 19 3.76 3.40 5.39
C GLY A 19 2.66 2.55 6.01
N PHE A 20 1.95 1.82 5.17
CA PHE A 20 0.73 1.12 5.56
C PHE A 20 0.56 -0.23 4.87
N ARG A 21 -0.32 -1.05 5.47
CA ARG A 21 -0.90 -2.27 4.87
C ARG A 21 -2.41 -2.21 4.97
N THR A 22 -3.09 -2.69 3.94
CA THR A 22 -4.52 -2.98 4.02
C THR A 22 -4.74 -4.48 4.11
N VAL A 23 -5.53 -4.90 5.09
CA VAL A 23 -5.75 -6.31 5.40
C VAL A 23 -7.25 -6.60 5.37
N SER A 24 -7.65 -7.59 4.58
CA SER A 24 -9.04 -8.09 4.59
C SER A 24 -9.25 -9.01 5.78
N ALA A 25 -10.28 -8.74 6.57
CA ALA A 25 -10.71 -9.62 7.65
C ALA A 25 -11.33 -10.92 7.13
N LYS A 26 -11.60 -11.85 8.05
CA LYS A 26 -12.39 -13.04 7.73
C LYS A 26 -13.77 -12.65 7.24
N PRO A 27 -14.41 -13.46 6.34
CA PRO A 27 -15.76 -13.19 5.92
C PRO A 27 -16.74 -13.18 7.10
N GLU A 28 -17.66 -12.22 7.08
CA GLU A 28 -18.81 -12.19 7.97
C GLU A 28 -19.88 -13.22 7.50
N ALA A 29 -20.98 -13.35 8.27
CA ALA A 29 -22.03 -14.34 7.98
C ALA A 29 -22.67 -14.14 6.59
N ASP A 30 -22.74 -12.90 6.09
CA ASP A 30 -23.26 -12.55 4.77
C ASP A 30 -22.21 -12.67 3.64
N GLY A 31 -21.00 -13.14 3.97
CA GLY A 31 -19.88 -13.23 3.05
C GLY A 31 -19.13 -11.93 2.81
N SER A 32 -19.53 -10.82 3.43
CA SER A 32 -18.79 -9.56 3.33
C SER A 32 -17.46 -9.64 4.05
N ARG A 33 -16.47 -8.88 3.55
CA ARG A 33 -15.11 -8.82 4.12
C ARG A 33 -14.74 -7.39 4.41
N PRO A 34 -14.72 -6.99 5.68
CA PRO A 34 -14.14 -5.71 6.07
C PRO A 34 -12.65 -5.64 5.72
N VAL A 35 -12.20 -4.44 5.35
CA VAL A 35 -10.80 -4.15 5.05
C VAL A 35 -10.31 -3.07 6.00
N TYR A 36 -9.18 -3.31 6.64
CA TYR A 36 -8.59 -2.42 7.62
C TYR A 36 -7.21 -1.96 7.17
N LEU A 37 -6.87 -0.70 7.44
CA LEU A 37 -5.56 -0.14 7.21
C LEU A 37 -4.77 -0.13 8.52
N HIS A 38 -3.54 -0.63 8.45
CA HIS A 38 -2.61 -0.66 9.58
C HIS A 38 -1.30 0.01 9.21
N PRO A 39 -0.60 0.66 10.16
CA PRO A 39 0.79 1.03 9.94
C PRO A 39 1.63 -0.19 9.52
N ALA A 40 2.53 -0.01 8.57
CA ALA A 40 3.33 -1.12 8.04
C ALA A 40 4.19 -1.83 9.11
N ALA A 41 4.69 -1.07 10.09
CA ALA A 41 5.50 -1.58 11.18
C ALA A 41 4.68 -2.13 12.37
N ALA A 42 3.35 -2.05 12.35
CA ALA A 42 2.53 -2.53 13.44
C ALA A 42 2.64 -4.05 13.62
N GLN A 43 2.94 -4.49 14.84
CA GLN A 43 2.98 -5.90 15.21
C GLN A 43 1.60 -6.39 15.63
N ASP A 44 0.85 -5.57 16.38
CA ASP A 44 -0.51 -5.85 16.80
C ASP A 44 -1.50 -5.16 15.86
N LEU A 45 -2.41 -5.95 15.27
CA LEU A 45 -3.39 -5.46 14.32
C LEU A 45 -4.73 -5.24 15.03
N PHE A 46 -5.03 -3.98 15.35
CA PHE A 46 -6.32 -3.59 15.91
C PHE A 46 -7.31 -3.25 14.80
N CYS A 47 -8.48 -3.89 14.82
CA CYS A 47 -9.54 -3.71 13.84
C CYS A 47 -10.73 -3.01 14.51
N ASN A 48 -10.99 -1.77 14.11
CA ASN A 48 -12.10 -0.97 14.61
C ASN A 48 -12.60 0.03 13.55
N ALA A 49 -13.59 0.84 13.91
CA ALA A 49 -14.19 1.79 12.97
C ALA A 49 -13.22 2.88 12.47
N HIS A 50 -12.17 3.22 13.24
CA HIS A 50 -11.23 4.27 12.86
C HIS A 50 -10.29 3.87 11.72
N ASN A 51 -9.99 2.58 11.61
CA ASN A 51 -9.10 2.08 10.56
C ASN A 51 -9.78 1.15 9.54
N ARG A 52 -11.10 1.00 9.61
CA ARG A 52 -11.86 0.27 8.59
C ARG A 52 -12.04 1.14 7.35
N VAL A 53 -11.28 0.85 6.31
CA VAL A 53 -11.23 1.65 5.07
C VAL A 53 -12.26 1.21 4.03
N GLY A 54 -12.83 0.02 4.18
CA GLY A 54 -13.87 -0.44 3.27
C GLY A 54 -14.45 -1.81 3.63
N ILE A 55 -15.41 -2.23 2.83
CA ILE A 55 -16.01 -3.57 2.90
C ILE A 55 -16.18 -4.09 1.46
N ARG A 56 -15.70 -5.30 1.21
CA ARG A 56 -15.98 -6.04 -0.03
C ARG A 56 -17.23 -6.89 0.19
N ARG A 57 -18.27 -6.64 -0.59
CA ARG A 57 -19.55 -7.33 -0.47
C ARG A 57 -19.81 -8.23 -1.67
N PRO A 58 -20.20 -9.52 -1.47
CA PRO A 58 -20.62 -10.36 -2.57
C PRO A 58 -21.79 -9.71 -3.32
N ALA A 59 -21.75 -9.70 -4.64
CA ALA A 59 -22.78 -9.14 -5.54
C ALA A 59 -23.04 -7.62 -5.43
N LEU A 60 -22.62 -6.95 -4.35
CA LEU A 60 -22.85 -5.52 -4.13
C LEU A 60 -21.61 -4.66 -4.37
N GLY A 61 -20.44 -5.29 -4.59
CA GLY A 61 -19.20 -4.60 -4.84
C GLY A 61 -18.53 -4.06 -3.57
N ILE A 62 -17.82 -2.93 -3.70
CA ILE A 62 -17.00 -2.35 -2.64
C ILE A 62 -17.70 -1.12 -2.07
N ALA A 63 -17.84 -1.09 -0.75
CA ALA A 63 -18.09 0.15 -0.01
C ALA A 63 -16.76 0.67 0.53
N SER A 64 -16.51 1.97 0.42
CA SER A 64 -15.29 2.61 0.94
C SER A 64 -15.62 3.65 2.00
N PHE A 65 -14.69 3.85 2.92
CA PHE A 65 -14.80 4.83 4.01
C PHE A 65 -13.62 5.81 3.90
N PRO A 66 -13.75 6.88 3.11
CA PRO A 66 -12.66 7.84 2.87
C PRO A 66 -12.11 8.46 4.14
N ASP A 67 -12.96 8.73 5.13
CA ASP A 67 -12.55 9.32 6.41
C ASP A 67 -11.50 8.47 7.15
N ALA A 68 -11.56 7.15 7.04
CA ALA A 68 -10.57 6.28 7.65
C ALA A 68 -9.19 6.40 6.97
N PHE A 69 -9.15 6.61 5.65
CA PHE A 69 -7.91 6.95 4.96
C PHE A 69 -7.37 8.32 5.39
N GLU A 70 -8.25 9.31 5.54
CA GLU A 70 -7.88 10.68 5.94
C GLU A 70 -7.44 10.77 7.40
N THR A 71 -7.71 9.77 8.22
CA THR A 71 -7.28 9.68 9.62
C THR A 71 -6.20 8.62 9.81
N ALA A 72 -6.55 7.35 9.83
CA ALA A 72 -5.59 6.26 10.03
C ALA A 72 -4.54 6.18 8.91
N GLY A 73 -4.92 6.43 7.66
CA GLY A 73 -4.00 6.44 6.53
C GLY A 73 -2.97 7.56 6.63
N LEU A 74 -3.39 8.79 6.92
CA LEU A 74 -2.47 9.92 7.12
C LEU A 74 -1.58 9.72 8.35
N ALA A 75 -2.11 9.16 9.44
CA ALA A 75 -1.31 8.83 10.62
C ALA A 75 -0.19 7.81 10.29
N ALA A 76 -0.50 6.80 9.48
CA ALA A 76 0.49 5.81 9.06
C ALA A 76 1.59 6.39 8.16
N LEU A 77 1.34 7.50 7.49
CA LEU A 77 2.28 8.19 6.60
C LEU A 77 2.96 9.41 7.23
N ALA A 78 2.64 9.76 8.49
CA ALA A 78 3.07 11.00 9.11
C ALA A 78 4.59 11.16 9.18
N ASP A 79 5.30 10.10 9.57
CA ASP A 79 6.76 10.09 9.74
C ASP A 79 7.50 9.38 8.59
N ALA A 80 6.88 9.29 7.43
CA ALA A 80 7.40 8.49 6.33
C ALA A 80 8.77 8.99 5.82
N GLU A 81 9.02 10.29 5.85
CA GLU A 81 10.31 10.87 5.43
C GLU A 81 11.47 10.53 6.38
N ASP A 82 11.18 10.13 7.60
CA ASP A 82 12.17 9.72 8.59
C ASP A 82 12.46 8.21 8.59
N CYS A 83 11.85 7.48 7.67
CA CYS A 83 12.00 6.04 7.53
C CYS A 83 13.05 5.67 6.48
N ASP A 84 13.54 4.42 6.54
CA ASP A 84 14.49 3.88 5.57
C ASP A 84 13.79 3.30 4.35
N LEU A 85 12.55 2.87 4.54
CA LEU A 85 11.66 2.32 3.51
C LEU A 85 10.23 2.65 3.86
N ILE A 86 9.44 2.98 2.84
CA ILE A 86 7.99 3.16 2.95
C ILE A 86 7.31 2.00 2.24
N LEU A 87 6.41 1.31 2.95
CA LEU A 87 5.53 0.30 2.35
C LEU A 87 4.17 0.90 2.05
N MET A 88 3.63 0.65 0.86
CA MET A 88 2.28 1.02 0.44
C MET A 88 1.56 -0.21 -0.12
N ASP A 89 0.99 -1.02 0.75
CA ASP A 89 0.34 -2.28 0.38
C ASP A 89 -1.13 -2.27 0.81
N GLU A 90 -2.06 -1.92 -0.03
CA GLU A 90 -2.01 -1.68 -1.47
C GLU A 90 -2.76 -0.40 -1.86
N ILE A 91 -2.42 0.17 -3.02
CA ILE A 91 -3.17 1.26 -3.64
C ILE A 91 -4.19 0.64 -4.60
N GLY A 92 -5.47 0.97 -4.45
CA GLY A 92 -6.54 0.32 -5.18
C GLY A 92 -7.71 1.22 -5.53
N ARG A 93 -8.91 0.83 -5.13
CA ARG A 93 -10.16 1.52 -5.47
C ARG A 93 -10.80 2.23 -4.29
N MET A 94 -10.47 1.83 -3.07
CA MET A 94 -11.15 2.29 -1.86
C MET A 94 -10.79 3.73 -1.50
N GLU A 95 -9.59 4.21 -1.86
CA GLU A 95 -9.11 5.55 -1.55
C GLU A 95 -9.57 6.65 -2.52
N ARG A 96 -10.43 6.35 -3.48
CA ARG A 96 -10.85 7.27 -4.55
C ARG A 96 -11.21 8.69 -4.07
N HIS A 97 -11.88 8.80 -2.94
CA HIS A 97 -12.36 10.06 -2.38
C HIS A 97 -11.58 10.52 -1.14
N ALA A 98 -10.41 9.95 -0.91
CA ALA A 98 -9.50 10.33 0.18
C ALA A 98 -8.45 11.32 -0.36
N ASP A 99 -8.81 12.58 -0.47
CA ASP A 99 -8.02 13.59 -1.20
C ASP A 99 -6.71 13.94 -0.50
N ALA A 100 -6.73 14.18 0.82
CA ALA A 100 -5.52 14.51 1.58
C ALA A 100 -4.57 13.32 1.65
N TYR A 101 -5.10 12.11 1.84
CA TYR A 101 -4.33 10.87 1.79
C TYR A 101 -3.66 10.67 0.43
N SER A 102 -4.40 10.88 -0.66
CA SER A 102 -3.86 10.78 -2.02
C SER A 102 -2.80 11.85 -2.29
N ALA A 103 -3.00 13.08 -1.82
CA ALA A 103 -2.02 14.16 -1.94
C ALA A 103 -0.73 13.83 -1.16
N ARG A 104 -0.85 13.25 0.03
CA ARG A 104 0.29 12.81 0.83
C ARG A 104 1.13 11.75 0.10
N ILE A 105 0.50 10.76 -0.51
CA ILE A 105 1.19 9.73 -1.29
C ILE A 105 1.93 10.37 -2.47
N ARG A 106 1.30 11.31 -3.19
CA ARG A 106 1.96 12.02 -4.29
C ARG A 106 3.21 12.76 -3.83
N THR A 107 3.16 13.43 -2.69
CA THR A 107 4.33 14.09 -2.10
C THR A 107 5.45 13.10 -1.81
N LEU A 108 5.14 11.92 -1.27
CA LEU A 108 6.12 10.88 -0.97
C LEU A 108 6.74 10.27 -2.23
N LEU A 109 5.99 10.18 -3.33
CA LEU A 109 6.52 9.74 -4.64
C LEU A 109 7.58 10.72 -5.19
N ASP A 110 7.45 12.00 -4.88
CA ASP A 110 8.43 13.04 -5.26
C ASP A 110 9.61 13.12 -4.28
N GLY A 111 9.56 12.42 -3.18
CA GLY A 111 10.58 12.40 -2.13
C GLY A 111 11.74 11.46 -2.42
N VAL A 112 12.62 11.33 -1.43
CA VAL A 112 13.90 10.58 -1.55
C VAL A 112 13.88 9.21 -0.87
N VAL A 113 12.93 8.95 0.03
CA VAL A 113 12.82 7.67 0.71
C VAL A 113 12.31 6.60 -0.26
N PRO A 114 12.98 5.44 -0.37
CA PRO A 114 12.50 4.37 -1.24
C PRO A 114 11.10 3.88 -0.86
N ILE A 115 10.27 3.62 -1.84
CA ILE A 115 8.91 3.13 -1.66
C ILE A 115 8.77 1.77 -2.31
N LEU A 116 8.34 0.78 -1.52
CA LEU A 116 7.86 -0.51 -2.02
C LEU A 116 6.35 -0.50 -1.98
N GLY A 117 5.71 -0.63 -3.12
CA GLY A 117 4.26 -0.52 -3.20
C GLY A 117 3.59 -1.61 -4.02
N VAL A 118 2.31 -1.78 -3.78
CA VAL A 118 1.41 -2.61 -4.59
C VAL A 118 0.31 -1.72 -5.11
N VAL A 119 0.11 -1.74 -6.43
CA VAL A 119 -1.04 -1.09 -7.07
C VAL A 119 -1.91 -2.15 -7.73
N GLN A 120 -3.20 -2.12 -7.45
CA GLN A 120 -4.14 -3.05 -8.07
C GLN A 120 -4.20 -2.86 -9.58
N LYS A 121 -4.05 -3.94 -10.33
CA LYS A 121 -3.98 -3.90 -11.81
C LYS A 121 -5.18 -3.20 -12.45
N LYS A 122 -6.38 -3.41 -11.90
CA LYS A 122 -7.63 -2.85 -12.43
C LYS A 122 -8.11 -1.59 -11.69
N ALA A 123 -7.29 -0.99 -10.84
CA ALA A 123 -7.67 0.26 -10.20
C ALA A 123 -7.64 1.41 -11.21
N ASP A 124 -8.76 2.10 -11.31
CA ASP A 124 -9.00 3.23 -12.22
C ASP A 124 -9.10 4.56 -11.48
N THR A 125 -8.54 4.65 -10.28
CA THR A 125 -8.53 5.87 -9.48
C THR A 125 -7.50 6.87 -9.99
N PRO A 126 -7.69 8.17 -9.75
CA PRO A 126 -6.68 9.18 -10.09
C PRO A 126 -5.31 8.90 -9.46
N LEU A 127 -5.28 8.43 -8.21
CA LEU A 127 -4.04 8.07 -7.53
C LEU A 127 -3.33 6.90 -8.23
N ALA A 128 -4.05 5.84 -8.58
CA ALA A 128 -3.47 4.70 -9.30
C ALA A 128 -2.88 5.12 -10.65
N ALA A 129 -3.55 6.04 -11.36
CA ALA A 129 -3.04 6.59 -12.62
C ALA A 129 -1.74 7.38 -12.42
N VAL A 130 -1.67 8.21 -11.37
CA VAL A 130 -0.45 8.95 -11.02
C VAL A 130 0.70 8.00 -10.69
N VAL A 131 0.46 6.99 -9.86
CA VAL A 131 1.49 6.00 -9.51
C VAL A 131 2.05 5.31 -10.74
N ARG A 132 1.18 4.86 -11.66
CA ARG A 132 1.61 4.16 -12.87
C ARG A 132 2.41 5.01 -13.85
N SER A 133 2.18 6.31 -13.87
CA SER A 133 2.82 7.25 -14.82
C SER A 133 3.93 8.09 -14.21
N HIS A 134 4.17 7.97 -12.89
CA HIS A 134 5.17 8.77 -12.21
C HIS A 134 6.60 8.40 -12.65
N THR A 135 7.43 9.39 -12.92
CA THR A 135 8.80 9.18 -13.42
C THR A 135 9.71 8.42 -12.46
N ASN A 136 9.46 8.52 -11.15
CA ASN A 136 10.23 7.83 -10.11
C ASN A 136 9.73 6.40 -9.84
N VAL A 137 8.69 5.94 -10.52
CA VAL A 137 8.11 4.61 -10.30
C VAL A 137 8.64 3.61 -11.32
N CYS A 138 9.21 2.51 -10.83
CA CYS A 138 9.48 1.31 -11.59
C CYS A 138 8.31 0.34 -11.42
N LEU A 139 7.51 0.18 -12.46
CA LEU A 139 6.32 -0.67 -12.42
C LEU A 139 6.64 -2.09 -12.89
N LEU A 140 6.46 -3.07 -12.01
CA LEU A 140 6.65 -4.48 -12.29
C LEU A 140 5.31 -5.21 -12.27
N GLU A 141 4.98 -5.92 -13.34
CA GLU A 141 3.76 -6.72 -13.38
C GLU A 141 3.99 -8.08 -12.71
N VAL A 142 3.13 -8.44 -11.75
CA VAL A 142 3.18 -9.75 -11.08
C VAL A 142 2.20 -10.71 -11.74
N SER A 143 2.72 -11.83 -12.24
CA SER A 143 1.94 -12.93 -12.81
C SER A 143 2.22 -14.24 -12.07
N ALA A 144 1.46 -15.29 -12.38
CA ALA A 144 1.71 -16.63 -11.85
C ALA A 144 3.10 -17.17 -12.30
N GLU A 145 3.54 -16.79 -13.49
CA GLU A 145 4.78 -17.26 -14.09
C GLU A 145 6.02 -16.59 -13.48
N ASN A 146 5.94 -15.29 -13.13
CA ASN A 146 7.13 -14.52 -12.75
C ASN A 146 7.24 -14.23 -11.24
N ARG A 147 6.19 -14.43 -10.47
CA ARG A 147 6.13 -14.03 -9.04
C ARG A 147 7.26 -14.57 -8.17
N ASN A 148 7.86 -15.69 -8.55
CA ASN A 148 8.97 -16.29 -7.79
C ASN A 148 10.35 -15.71 -8.21
N ASN A 149 10.42 -14.92 -9.27
CA ASN A 149 11.65 -14.41 -9.86
C ASN A 149 11.77 -12.88 -9.82
N LEU A 150 10.78 -12.17 -9.27
CA LEU A 150 10.76 -10.71 -9.24
C LEU A 150 11.62 -10.09 -8.13
N LEU A 151 11.97 -10.84 -7.10
CA LEU A 151 12.71 -10.31 -5.96
C LEU A 151 14.01 -9.58 -6.36
N PRO A 152 14.87 -10.15 -7.22
CA PRO A 152 16.09 -9.45 -7.64
C PRO A 152 15.82 -8.12 -8.35
N GLU A 153 14.79 -8.05 -9.18
CA GLU A 153 14.41 -6.82 -9.87
C GLU A 153 13.90 -5.75 -8.91
N ILE A 154 13.08 -6.15 -7.92
CA ILE A 154 12.59 -5.25 -6.87
C ILE A 154 13.76 -4.69 -6.07
N LEU A 155 14.70 -5.52 -5.63
CA LEU A 155 15.86 -5.09 -4.85
C LEU A 155 16.75 -4.14 -5.68
N THR A 156 16.96 -4.42 -6.95
CA THR A 156 17.73 -3.54 -7.84
C THR A 156 17.06 -2.18 -7.99
N ALA A 157 15.75 -2.13 -8.21
CA ALA A 157 15.00 -0.89 -8.36
C ALA A 157 15.05 -0.04 -7.08
N LEU A 158 14.91 -0.66 -5.89
CA LEU A 158 14.98 0.05 -4.61
C LEU A 158 16.38 0.58 -4.31
N HIS A 159 17.43 -0.15 -4.62
CA HIS A 159 18.82 0.31 -4.46
C HIS A 159 19.14 1.49 -5.36
N THR A 160 18.67 1.49 -6.59
CA THR A 160 18.84 2.61 -7.53
C THR A 160 18.15 3.87 -7.01
N SER A 161 16.96 3.74 -6.42
CA SER A 161 16.23 4.86 -5.81
C SER A 161 16.96 5.44 -4.59
N ALA A 162 17.58 4.62 -3.77
CA ALA A 162 18.32 5.05 -2.58
C ALA A 162 19.65 5.77 -2.92
N ALA A 163 20.23 5.52 -4.10
CA ALA A 163 21.48 6.11 -4.57
C ALA A 163 21.32 7.46 -5.29
N SER A 164 20.08 7.90 -5.52
CA SER A 164 19.73 9.16 -6.20
C SER A 164 19.46 10.27 -5.20
#